data_824d7de60d4d4dd557d0190e2f4febac
#
_entry.id   824d7de60d4d4dd557d0190e2f4febac
#
_cell.length_a   1.000
_cell.length_b   1.000
_cell.length_c   1.000
_cell.angle_alpha   90.00
_cell.angle_beta   90.00
_cell.angle_gamma   90.00
#
_symmetry.space_group_name_H-M   'P 1'
#
loop_
_entity.id
_entity.type
_entity.pdbx_description
1 polymer ?
#
loop_
_entity_poly.entity_id
_entity_poly.type
_entity_poly.pdbx_seq_one_letter_code
_entity_poly.pdbx_strand_id
1 'polypeptide(L)'
;MRRLIFLISIIMFFFKNSATANYEKIFYDFSIESITGETIDFKDYKNNVILVVNTASYCGFTKQYDELQKLWDLYKEKGLIVLGVPSNSFNQEKNNNADIKKFCELNFNINFPLTTLTEVKGKMLMNFLNGQKKVMANRLNQSGIFIKS
;
A
#
# COMPACT_ATOMS: atom_id res chain seq x y z
N MET A 1 -2.61 -31.19 53.47
CA MET A 1 -1.67 -30.58 52.53
C MET A 1 -1.82 -31.10 51.10
N ARG A 2 -1.86 -32.41 50.82
CA ARG A 2 -1.98 -32.97 49.44
C ARG A 2 -3.25 -32.54 48.70
N ARG A 3 -4.42 -32.39 49.36
CA ARG A 3 -5.69 -31.96 48.72
C ARG A 3 -5.70 -30.50 48.33
N LEU A 4 -4.95 -29.63 49.03
CA LEU A 4 -4.85 -28.20 48.72
C LEU A 4 -3.99 -27.96 47.48
N ILE A 5 -2.95 -28.75 47.26
CA ILE A 5 -2.07 -28.66 46.09
C ILE A 5 -2.84 -29.06 44.82
N PHE A 6 -3.74 -30.06 44.90
CA PHE A 6 -4.58 -30.44 43.74
C PHE A 6 -5.56 -29.35 43.33
N LEU A 7 -6.17 -28.64 44.30
CA LEU A 7 -7.08 -27.55 44.01
C LEU A 7 -6.37 -26.35 43.35
N ILE A 8 -5.16 -26.01 43.78
CA ILE A 8 -4.36 -24.94 43.18
C ILE A 8 -3.95 -25.30 41.75
N SER A 9 -3.61 -26.56 41.49
CA SER A 9 -3.26 -27.03 40.13
C SER A 9 -4.43 -26.97 39.16
N ILE A 10 -5.66 -27.24 39.62
CA ILE A 10 -6.88 -27.15 38.79
C ILE A 10 -7.22 -25.68 38.46
N ILE A 11 -7.04 -24.76 39.41
CA ILE A 11 -7.30 -23.33 39.17
C ILE A 11 -6.33 -22.73 38.16
N MET A 12 -5.05 -23.14 38.16
CA MET A 12 -4.08 -22.69 37.14
C MET A 12 -4.39 -23.17 35.73
N PHE A 13 -5.15 -24.25 35.54
CA PHE A 13 -5.49 -24.78 34.22
C PHE A 13 -6.60 -23.98 33.53
N PHE A 14 -7.38 -23.18 34.27
CA PHE A 14 -8.46 -22.37 33.72
C PHE A 14 -8.04 -20.95 33.28
N PHE A 15 -6.86 -20.50 33.65
CA PHE A 15 -6.32 -19.24 33.13
C PHE A 15 -5.53 -19.47 31.83
N LYS A 16 -6.17 -20.04 30.82
CA LYS A 16 -5.72 -19.83 29.44
C LYS A 16 -6.07 -18.38 29.08
N ASN A 17 -5.16 -17.48 29.36
CA ASN A 17 -5.16 -16.17 28.73
C ASN A 17 -5.12 -16.39 27.21
N SER A 18 -6.27 -16.38 26.58
CA SER A 18 -6.36 -16.14 25.14
C SER A 18 -5.86 -14.72 24.93
N ALA A 19 -4.55 -14.56 24.72
CA ALA A 19 -4.01 -13.36 24.14
C ALA A 19 -4.64 -13.26 22.76
N THR A 20 -5.75 -12.54 22.64
CA THR A 20 -6.26 -12.09 21.36
C THR A 20 -5.18 -11.18 20.79
N ALA A 21 -4.32 -11.74 19.94
CA ALA A 21 -3.40 -10.95 19.16
C ALA A 21 -4.26 -9.94 18.38
N ASN A 22 -4.17 -8.68 18.79
CA ASN A 22 -4.83 -7.60 18.04
C ASN A 22 -4.11 -7.53 16.70
N TYR A 23 -4.66 -8.25 15.69
CA TYR A 23 -4.09 -8.29 14.35
C TYR A 23 -4.29 -6.90 13.71
N GLU A 24 -3.20 -6.17 13.64
CA GLU A 24 -3.17 -4.89 12.96
C GLU A 24 -2.87 -5.14 11.47
N LYS A 25 -3.76 -4.68 10.60
CA LYS A 25 -3.62 -4.85 9.16
C LYS A 25 -2.29 -4.27 8.66
N ILE A 26 -1.57 -5.06 7.90
CA ILE A 26 -0.35 -4.65 7.18
C ILE A 26 -0.69 -4.29 5.73
N PHE A 27 0.24 -3.69 5.02
CA PHE A 27 0.07 -3.26 3.62
C PHE A 27 -0.52 -4.36 2.72
N TYR A 28 -0.04 -5.59 2.85
CA TYR A 28 -0.48 -6.72 2.02
C TYR A 28 -1.87 -7.27 2.37
N ASP A 29 -2.54 -6.72 3.37
CA ASP A 29 -3.91 -7.09 3.73
C ASP A 29 -4.94 -6.13 3.12
N PHE A 30 -4.48 -5.17 2.32
CA PHE A 30 -5.32 -4.22 1.62
C PHE A 30 -5.43 -4.55 0.14
N SER A 31 -6.51 -4.09 -0.45
CA SER A 31 -6.71 -4.00 -1.89
C SER A 31 -7.24 -2.62 -2.23
N ILE A 32 -7.06 -2.21 -3.48
CA ILE A 32 -7.58 -0.96 -4.01
C ILE A 32 -8.08 -1.19 -5.42
N GLU A 33 -9.02 -0.37 -5.87
CA GLU A 33 -9.49 -0.40 -7.24
C GLU A 33 -8.46 0.23 -8.18
N SER A 34 -8.21 -0.39 -9.32
CA SER A 34 -7.38 0.15 -10.38
C SER A 34 -8.14 1.25 -11.15
N ILE A 35 -7.42 2.01 -11.96
CA ILE A 35 -8.01 3.04 -12.82
C ILE A 35 -8.97 2.47 -13.88
N THR A 36 -8.91 1.16 -14.13
CA THR A 36 -9.80 0.43 -15.05
C THR A 36 -10.97 -0.26 -14.34
N GLY A 37 -11.06 -0.18 -13.01
CA GLY A 37 -12.12 -0.79 -12.20
C GLY A 37 -11.80 -2.20 -11.70
N GLU A 38 -10.65 -2.75 -12.04
CA GLU A 38 -10.20 -4.06 -11.52
C GLU A 38 -9.65 -3.92 -10.10
N THR A 39 -9.62 -5.00 -9.35
CA THR A 39 -9.03 -5.00 -8.00
C THR A 39 -7.51 -5.22 -8.09
N ILE A 40 -6.74 -4.29 -7.52
CA ILE A 40 -5.33 -4.46 -7.21
C ILE A 40 -5.25 -5.03 -5.79
N ASP A 41 -4.85 -6.28 -5.65
CA ASP A 41 -4.67 -6.93 -4.34
C ASP A 41 -3.17 -6.84 -3.96
N PHE A 42 -2.87 -6.12 -2.89
CA PHE A 42 -1.47 -5.90 -2.51
C PHE A 42 -0.74 -7.17 -2.03
N LYS A 43 -1.48 -8.26 -1.74
CA LYS A 43 -0.84 -9.55 -1.46
C LYS A 43 -0.04 -10.08 -2.65
N ASP A 44 -0.44 -9.72 -3.89
CA ASP A 44 0.22 -10.14 -5.11
C ASP A 44 1.59 -9.46 -5.29
N TYR A 45 1.83 -8.38 -4.55
CA TYR A 45 3.09 -7.63 -4.55
C TYR A 45 4.07 -8.08 -3.45
N LYS A 46 3.77 -9.19 -2.75
CA LYS A 46 4.71 -9.75 -1.76
C LYS A 46 6.05 -10.08 -2.43
N ASN A 47 7.13 -9.78 -1.69
CA ASN A 47 8.52 -9.95 -2.13
C ASN A 47 8.99 -8.99 -3.24
N ASN A 48 8.16 -8.02 -3.65
CA ASN A 48 8.55 -6.94 -4.54
C ASN A 48 8.92 -5.67 -3.76
N VAL A 49 9.73 -4.83 -4.38
CA VAL A 49 9.90 -3.44 -3.97
C VAL A 49 8.76 -2.63 -4.55
N ILE A 50 8.05 -1.88 -3.72
CA ILE A 50 6.90 -1.09 -4.16
C ILE A 50 7.21 0.39 -4.01
N LEU A 51 7.21 1.11 -5.13
CA LEU A 51 7.28 2.56 -5.18
C LEU A 51 5.86 3.12 -5.36
N VAL A 52 5.29 3.63 -4.30
CA VAL A 52 3.98 4.30 -4.34
C VAL A 52 4.18 5.79 -4.59
N VAL A 53 3.53 6.32 -5.62
CA VAL A 53 3.68 7.72 -6.04
C VAL A 53 2.32 8.38 -6.12
N ASN A 54 2.12 9.46 -5.36
CA ASN A 54 0.97 10.34 -5.57
C ASN A 54 1.16 11.10 -6.88
N THR A 55 0.17 11.05 -7.77
CA THR A 55 0.24 11.62 -9.11
C THR A 55 -0.87 12.61 -9.37
N ALA A 56 -0.62 13.56 -10.31
CA ALA A 56 -1.62 14.52 -10.75
C ALA A 56 -1.29 15.06 -12.15
N SER A 57 -2.32 15.23 -13.01
CA SER A 57 -2.17 15.65 -14.42
C SER A 57 -1.75 17.11 -14.59
N TYR A 58 -2.03 17.98 -13.62
CA TYR A 58 -1.76 19.43 -13.67
C TYR A 58 -0.71 19.89 -12.66
N CYS A 59 0.09 18.96 -12.15
CA CYS A 59 1.15 19.23 -11.19
C CYS A 59 2.40 19.80 -11.90
N GLY A 60 3.13 20.69 -11.24
CA GLY A 60 4.43 21.18 -11.74
C GLY A 60 5.46 20.07 -11.93
N PHE A 61 5.27 18.92 -11.30
CA PHE A 61 6.14 17.74 -11.37
C PHE A 61 5.63 16.65 -12.33
N THR A 62 4.59 16.90 -13.12
CA THR A 62 3.97 15.92 -14.03
C THR A 62 4.98 15.30 -15.01
N LYS A 63 6.02 16.04 -15.43
CA LYS A 63 7.11 15.50 -16.27
C LYS A 63 7.89 14.34 -15.63
N GLN A 64 7.78 14.13 -14.32
CA GLN A 64 8.40 12.98 -13.65
C GLN A 64 7.76 11.64 -14.05
N TYR A 65 6.61 11.65 -14.72
CA TYR A 65 6.02 10.45 -15.31
C TYR A 65 6.97 9.75 -16.28
N ASP A 66 7.74 10.49 -17.08
CA ASP A 66 8.72 9.90 -18.00
C ASP A 66 9.78 9.08 -17.26
N GLU A 67 10.28 9.60 -16.14
CA GLU A 67 11.30 8.91 -15.33
C GLU A 67 10.70 7.71 -14.57
N LEU A 68 9.47 7.83 -14.11
CA LEU A 68 8.76 6.71 -13.48
C LEU A 68 8.49 5.59 -14.47
N GLN A 69 8.10 5.91 -15.71
CA GLN A 69 7.91 4.92 -16.76
C GLN A 69 9.22 4.22 -17.13
N LYS A 70 10.32 4.97 -17.29
CA LYS A 70 11.65 4.38 -17.52
C LYS A 70 12.06 3.46 -16.37
N LEU A 71 11.85 3.89 -15.12
CA LEU A 71 12.17 3.09 -13.95
C LEU A 71 11.36 1.78 -13.94
N TRP A 72 10.07 1.86 -14.23
CA TRP A 72 9.19 0.70 -14.36
C TRP A 72 9.70 -0.26 -15.43
N ASP A 73 9.99 0.21 -16.64
CA ASP A 73 10.45 -0.62 -17.76
C ASP A 73 11.77 -1.33 -17.46
N LEU A 74 12.69 -0.68 -16.74
CA LEU A 74 14.00 -1.23 -16.40
C LEU A 74 13.95 -2.29 -15.28
N TYR A 75 12.98 -2.21 -14.37
CA TYR A 75 13.04 -2.96 -13.12
C TYR A 75 11.79 -3.80 -12.82
N LYS A 76 10.71 -3.72 -13.60
CA LYS A 76 9.51 -4.53 -13.37
C LYS A 76 9.80 -6.02 -13.33
N GLU A 77 10.63 -6.52 -14.23
CA GLU A 77 11.04 -7.94 -14.28
C GLU A 77 12.03 -8.30 -13.17
N LYS A 78 12.55 -7.31 -12.45
CA LYS A 78 13.48 -7.49 -11.32
C LYS A 78 12.79 -7.31 -9.97
N GLY A 79 11.45 -7.26 -9.97
CA GLY A 79 10.64 -7.18 -8.76
C GLY A 79 10.38 -5.75 -8.27
N LEU A 80 10.44 -4.72 -9.13
CA LEU A 80 9.93 -3.40 -8.79
C LEU A 80 8.48 -3.25 -9.26
N ILE A 81 7.63 -2.79 -8.36
CA ILE A 81 6.28 -2.30 -8.67
C ILE A 81 6.28 -0.78 -8.53
N VAL A 82 5.93 -0.06 -9.59
CA VAL A 82 5.57 1.35 -9.52
C VAL A 82 4.05 1.42 -9.45
N LEU A 83 3.50 2.00 -8.41
CA LEU A 83 2.06 2.18 -8.21
C LEU A 83 1.74 3.67 -8.17
N GLY A 84 1.12 4.18 -9.23
CA GLY A 84 0.64 5.54 -9.28
C GLY A 84 -0.72 5.66 -8.57
N VAL A 85 -0.87 6.70 -7.76
CA VAL A 85 -2.09 7.03 -7.02
C VAL A 85 -2.57 8.40 -7.45
N PRO A 86 -3.40 8.50 -8.50
CA PRO A 86 -3.97 9.77 -8.93
C PRO A 86 -4.82 10.38 -7.82
N SER A 87 -4.62 11.68 -7.56
CA SER A 87 -5.35 12.36 -6.50
C SER A 87 -5.66 13.81 -6.82
N ASN A 88 -6.92 14.18 -6.61
CA ASN A 88 -7.36 15.58 -6.66
C ASN A 88 -7.35 16.27 -5.30
N SER A 89 -6.74 15.67 -4.29
CA SER A 89 -6.63 16.28 -2.94
C SER A 89 -5.92 17.64 -2.93
N PHE A 90 -5.20 17.98 -4.00
CA PHE A 90 -4.49 19.25 -4.18
C PHE A 90 -5.07 20.11 -5.32
N ASN A 91 -6.24 19.75 -5.87
CA ASN A 91 -6.90 20.42 -6.99
C ASN A 91 -6.02 20.45 -8.27
N GLN A 92 -5.26 19.39 -8.51
CA GLN A 92 -4.32 19.28 -9.63
C GLN A 92 -4.55 18.05 -10.50
N GLU A 93 -5.67 17.34 -10.32
CA GLU A 93 -5.98 16.15 -11.11
C GLU A 93 -7.29 16.33 -11.88
N LYS A 94 -7.47 15.50 -12.93
CA LYS A 94 -8.72 15.38 -13.69
C LYS A 94 -9.80 14.75 -12.82
N ASN A 95 -11.06 14.97 -13.21
CA ASN A 95 -12.21 14.63 -12.36
C ASN A 95 -12.68 13.18 -12.51
N ASN A 96 -12.13 12.39 -13.44
CA ASN A 96 -12.54 11.01 -13.65
C ASN A 96 -11.38 10.12 -14.13
N ASN A 97 -11.51 8.83 -13.86
CA ASN A 97 -10.50 7.82 -14.19
C ASN A 97 -10.18 7.71 -15.68
N ALA A 98 -11.19 7.83 -16.56
CA ALA A 98 -11.00 7.68 -18.00
C ALA A 98 -10.10 8.79 -18.56
N ASP A 99 -10.30 10.04 -18.13
CA ASP A 99 -9.49 11.17 -18.56
C ASP A 99 -8.07 11.12 -17.98
N ILE A 100 -7.92 10.64 -16.73
CA ILE A 100 -6.60 10.44 -16.12
C ILE A 100 -5.83 9.38 -16.91
N LYS A 101 -6.44 8.21 -17.13
CA LYS A 101 -5.84 7.11 -17.88
C LYS A 101 -5.40 7.56 -19.27
N LYS A 102 -6.31 8.20 -20.01
CA LYS A 102 -6.03 8.73 -21.34
C LYS A 102 -4.88 9.74 -21.34
N PHE A 103 -4.83 10.63 -20.36
CA PHE A 103 -3.74 11.59 -20.20
C PHE A 103 -2.39 10.90 -19.95
N CYS A 104 -2.33 9.94 -19.06
CA CYS A 104 -1.12 9.21 -18.72
C CYS A 104 -0.60 8.39 -19.93
N GLU A 105 -1.49 7.70 -20.63
CA GLU A 105 -1.13 6.90 -21.80
C GLU A 105 -0.67 7.74 -22.98
N LEU A 106 -1.41 8.79 -23.36
CA LEU A 106 -1.13 9.57 -24.56
C LEU A 106 0.09 10.50 -24.41
N ASN A 107 0.36 11.02 -23.21
CA ASN A 107 1.43 11.99 -23.03
C ASN A 107 2.73 11.37 -22.52
N PHE A 108 2.67 10.22 -21.83
CA PHE A 108 3.82 9.62 -21.13
C PHE A 108 3.96 8.12 -21.36
N ASN A 109 3.09 7.50 -22.18
CA ASN A 109 3.05 6.05 -22.43
C ASN A 109 3.00 5.22 -21.15
N ILE A 110 2.34 5.72 -20.10
CA ILE A 110 2.27 5.05 -18.79
C ILE A 110 1.57 3.71 -18.95
N ASN A 111 2.25 2.65 -18.49
CA ASN A 111 1.72 1.29 -18.41
C ASN A 111 1.97 0.60 -17.08
N PHE A 112 2.53 1.30 -16.09
CA PHE A 112 2.56 0.80 -14.73
C PHE A 112 1.17 0.93 -14.06
N PRO A 113 0.89 0.13 -13.00
CA PRO A 113 -0.38 0.17 -12.29
C PRO A 113 -0.76 1.55 -11.78
N LEU A 114 -1.99 1.97 -12.08
CA LEU A 114 -2.61 3.17 -11.53
C LEU A 114 -3.83 2.78 -10.71
N THR A 115 -4.02 3.39 -9.55
CA THR A 115 -5.27 3.25 -8.79
C THR A 115 -6.36 4.13 -9.38
N THR A 116 -7.62 3.88 -9.01
CA THR A 116 -8.70 4.84 -9.19
C THR A 116 -8.35 6.19 -8.55
N LEU A 117 -9.00 7.27 -8.98
CA LEU A 117 -8.86 8.59 -8.35
C LEU A 117 -9.12 8.48 -6.85
N THR A 118 -8.12 8.79 -6.04
CA THR A 118 -8.11 8.49 -4.61
C THR A 118 -7.78 9.75 -3.80
N GLU A 119 -8.46 9.94 -2.68
CA GLU A 119 -8.06 10.99 -1.74
C GLU A 119 -6.82 10.57 -0.94
N VAL A 120 -5.76 11.38 -0.99
CA VAL A 120 -4.50 11.14 -0.29
C VAL A 120 -4.29 12.04 0.92
N LYS A 121 -5.29 12.83 1.31
CA LYS A 121 -5.31 13.61 2.53
C LYS A 121 -6.19 12.94 3.60
N GLY A 122 -5.86 13.16 4.86
CA GLY A 122 -6.69 12.75 5.99
C GLY A 122 -6.55 11.29 6.41
N LYS A 123 -7.63 10.72 6.93
CA LYS A 123 -7.63 9.44 7.66
C LYS A 123 -7.24 8.23 6.80
N MET A 124 -7.57 8.22 5.52
CA MET A 124 -7.25 7.14 4.60
C MET A 124 -5.74 7.02 4.39
N LEU A 125 -5.07 8.16 4.14
CA LEU A 125 -3.60 8.20 4.05
C LEU A 125 -2.95 7.74 5.36
N MET A 126 -3.48 8.17 6.50
CA MET A 126 -2.95 7.77 7.81
C MET A 126 -3.07 6.27 8.06
N ASN A 127 -4.17 5.63 7.66
CA ASN A 127 -4.33 4.18 7.77
C ASN A 127 -3.33 3.43 6.88
N PHE A 128 -3.17 3.88 5.64
CA PHE A 128 -2.19 3.34 4.70
C PHE A 128 -0.75 3.51 5.24
N LEU A 129 -0.37 4.70 5.68
CA LEU A 129 0.96 4.99 6.21
C LEU A 129 1.25 4.27 7.54
N ASN A 130 0.26 4.08 8.40
CA ASN A 130 0.43 3.35 9.66
C ASN A 130 0.66 1.86 9.39
N GLY A 131 -0.04 1.27 8.43
CA GLY A 131 0.27 -0.08 7.94
C GLY A 131 1.70 -0.19 7.41
N GLN A 132 2.19 0.83 6.69
CA GLN A 132 3.54 0.92 6.17
C GLN A 132 4.62 1.01 7.26
N LYS A 133 4.44 1.87 8.26
CA LYS A 133 5.42 2.07 9.35
C LYS A 133 5.71 0.77 10.09
N LYS A 134 4.69 -0.06 10.30
CA LYS A 134 4.84 -1.33 11.01
C LYS A 134 5.57 -2.39 10.18
N VAL A 135 5.34 -2.42 8.87
CA VAL A 135 6.07 -3.29 7.93
C VAL A 135 7.55 -2.91 7.86
N MET A 136 7.86 -1.61 7.80
CA MET A 136 9.25 -1.13 7.83
C MET A 136 9.98 -1.49 9.13
N ALA A 137 9.34 -1.37 10.29
CA ALA A 137 9.95 -1.71 11.56
C ALA A 137 10.29 -3.21 11.68
N ASN A 138 9.49 -4.08 11.05
CA ASN A 138 9.65 -5.53 11.14
C ASN A 138 10.49 -6.14 9.99
N ARG A 139 10.80 -5.40 8.92
CA ARG A 139 11.43 -5.95 7.70
C ARG A 139 12.56 -5.10 7.14
N LEU A 140 13.41 -4.52 7.97
CA LEU A 140 14.65 -3.87 7.50
C LEU A 140 15.58 -4.81 6.68
N ASN A 141 15.16 -6.05 6.45
CA ASN A 141 15.98 -7.05 5.77
C ASN A 141 15.48 -7.60 4.43
N GLN A 142 14.25 -7.32 3.92
CA GLN A 142 13.80 -8.02 2.70
C GLN A 142 12.98 -7.26 1.65
N SER A 143 12.42 -6.11 1.91
CA SER A 143 11.72 -5.32 0.84
C SER A 143 11.53 -3.86 1.27
N GLY A 144 11.92 -2.94 0.43
CA GLY A 144 11.74 -1.50 0.66
C GLY A 144 10.42 -1.00 0.06
N ILE A 145 9.63 -0.27 0.84
CA ILE A 145 8.49 0.51 0.35
C ILE A 145 8.89 1.97 0.39
N PHE A 146 8.85 2.64 -0.75
CA PHE A 146 9.18 4.05 -0.87
C PHE A 146 7.91 4.84 -1.19
N ILE A 147 7.67 5.90 -0.43
CA ILE A 147 6.57 6.84 -0.66
C ILE A 147 7.20 8.17 -1.02
N LYS A 148 6.85 8.69 -2.20
CA LYS A 148 7.19 10.03 -2.64
C LYS A 148 5.91 10.88 -2.66
N SER A 149 5.87 11.94 -1.92
CA SER A 149 4.84 12.99 -1.94
C SER A 149 5.31 14.16 -2.77
#